data_f4ce5390b933b5f2d72c28f01fae20c3
#
_entry.id   f4ce5390b933b5f2d72c28f01fae20c3
#
_cell.length_a   1.000
_cell.length_b   1.000
_cell.length_c   1.000
_cell.angle_alpha   90.00
_cell.angle_beta   90.00
_cell.angle_gamma   90.00
#
_symmetry.space_group_name_H-M   'P 1'
#
loop_
_entity.id
_entity.type
_entity.pdbx_description
1 polymer ?
#
loop_
_entity_poly.entity_id
_entity_poly.type
_entity_poly.pdbx_seq_one_letter_code
_entity_poly.pdbx_strand_id
1 'polypeptide(L)'
;MPDAALLQSFAARPSQPPPALWQQRLGPDAAQRHWRAQRRLWWQFWGPHGDAGAYLVFSARPSDPLPADGLRVDDLIVVAPSPLARQLLQEQLKLRRRPPKGLDLRCSQALLQQEAVHWNPAALAQMLGPLAPLAMTLQQGCLSLRSENAALLWQGEAEASPDAHGAAPDRFAVPSLPLSPTSAQPLELRGQRLDLLLRGLLSTALLRTALAERYGLGAEQLRRLQSAPFSLLLQAQAKGPYRAGLQLLVRLPGERKLWERWLIDLSTALEQQGLSRLQPQPALSLWNREDGAVVGGWRWLAPDQLLLFLGPSPVQAPTLQPPAAADWQLLVQPRQLEALQLLPPGLPLVVKRASQLVLQGRGSGSTALAGRLELR
;
A
#
# COMPACT_ATOMS: atom_id res chain seq x y z
N MET A 1 -7.24 1.57 22.95
CA MET A 1 -6.35 0.53 22.44
C MET A 1 -4.92 0.92 22.76
N PRO A 2 -4.00 -0.03 23.04
CA PRO A 2 -2.59 0.29 23.11
C PRO A 2 -2.14 0.90 21.78
N ASP A 3 -1.08 1.71 21.79
CA ASP A 3 -0.47 2.26 20.57
C ASP A 3 0.12 1.11 19.73
N ALA A 4 -0.77 0.26 19.23
CA ALA A 4 -0.41 -0.89 18.42
C ALA A 4 0.05 -0.43 17.06
N ALA A 5 1.19 -0.95 16.61
CA ALA A 5 1.65 -0.72 15.24
C ALA A 5 0.67 -1.34 14.24
N LEU A 6 0.22 -2.56 14.55
CA LEU A 6 -0.78 -3.31 13.79
C LEU A 6 -1.71 -4.02 14.77
N LEU A 7 -3.02 -3.96 14.53
CA LEU A 7 -4.04 -4.65 15.30
C LEU A 7 -5.04 -5.29 14.35
N GLN A 8 -5.33 -6.57 14.56
CA GLN A 8 -6.26 -7.34 13.73
C GLN A 8 -7.31 -8.02 14.60
N SER A 9 -8.55 -8.03 14.14
CA SER A 9 -9.66 -8.83 14.69
C SER A 9 -10.03 -9.95 13.74
N PHE A 10 -10.37 -11.11 14.29
CA PHE A 10 -10.73 -12.32 13.56
C PHE A 10 -12.00 -12.93 14.12
N ALA A 11 -12.85 -13.42 13.25
CA ALA A 11 -14.00 -14.22 13.68
C ALA A 11 -13.54 -15.55 14.30
N ALA A 12 -14.10 -15.89 15.45
CA ALA A 12 -13.88 -17.18 16.06
C ALA A 12 -14.57 -18.27 15.24
N ARG A 13 -13.85 -19.33 14.94
CA ARG A 13 -14.35 -20.53 14.21
C ARG A 13 -14.06 -21.78 15.02
N PRO A 14 -14.78 -22.00 16.15
CA PRO A 14 -14.46 -23.06 17.12
C PRO A 14 -14.55 -24.49 16.57
N SER A 15 -15.18 -24.67 15.41
CA SER A 15 -15.20 -25.96 14.68
C SER A 15 -13.90 -26.25 13.92
N GLN A 16 -13.05 -25.25 13.70
CA GLN A 16 -11.73 -25.39 13.09
C GLN A 16 -10.65 -25.55 14.18
N PRO A 17 -9.47 -26.08 13.85
CA PRO A 17 -8.36 -26.11 14.80
C PRO A 17 -7.92 -24.68 15.16
N PRO A 18 -7.40 -24.47 16.39
CA PRO A 18 -6.91 -23.16 16.81
C PRO A 18 -5.77 -22.70 15.90
N PRO A 19 -5.71 -21.39 15.56
CA PRO A 19 -4.61 -20.83 14.81
C PRO A 19 -3.25 -21.06 15.46
N ALA A 20 -2.17 -21.05 14.66
CA ALA A 20 -0.81 -21.31 15.14
C ALA A 20 -0.39 -20.39 16.31
N LEU A 21 -0.81 -19.11 16.27
CA LEU A 21 -0.54 -18.14 17.34
C LEU A 21 -1.11 -18.62 18.70
N TRP A 22 -2.31 -19.21 18.72
CA TRP A 22 -2.93 -19.73 19.94
C TRP A 22 -2.12 -20.89 20.51
N GLN A 23 -1.71 -21.83 19.66
CA GLN A 23 -0.89 -22.97 20.08
C GLN A 23 0.49 -22.51 20.60
N GLN A 24 1.09 -21.53 19.93
CA GLN A 24 2.38 -20.98 20.34
C GLN A 24 2.31 -20.25 21.68
N ARG A 25 1.22 -19.54 21.97
CA ARG A 25 1.06 -18.72 23.18
C ARG A 25 0.53 -19.49 24.38
N LEU A 26 -0.30 -20.48 24.16
CA LEU A 26 -1.01 -21.20 25.23
C LEU A 26 -0.58 -22.67 25.40
N GLY A 27 0.15 -23.20 24.42
CA GLY A 27 0.34 -24.65 24.28
C GLY A 27 -0.92 -25.34 23.71
N PRO A 28 -0.80 -26.57 23.20
CA PRO A 28 -1.86 -27.23 22.43
C PRO A 28 -3.17 -27.42 23.24
N ASP A 29 -3.08 -27.89 24.45
CA ASP A 29 -4.28 -28.22 25.23
C ASP A 29 -5.06 -27.00 25.72
N ALA A 30 -4.35 -25.97 26.20
CA ALA A 30 -5.00 -24.73 26.64
C ALA A 30 -5.52 -23.94 25.42
N ALA A 31 -4.81 -23.92 24.31
CA ALA A 31 -5.27 -23.35 23.07
C ALA A 31 -6.60 -23.98 22.63
N GLN A 32 -6.68 -25.32 22.62
CA GLN A 32 -7.88 -26.03 22.20
C GLN A 32 -9.07 -25.76 23.14
N ARG A 33 -8.83 -25.72 24.46
CA ARG A 33 -9.92 -25.44 25.46
C ARG A 33 -10.48 -24.03 25.27
N HIS A 34 -9.59 -23.01 25.23
CA HIS A 34 -10.02 -21.62 25.08
C HIS A 34 -10.62 -21.36 23.72
N TRP A 35 -10.06 -21.94 22.65
CA TRP A 35 -10.57 -21.78 21.28
C TRP A 35 -12.02 -22.27 21.14
N ARG A 36 -12.33 -23.44 21.66
CA ARG A 36 -13.71 -23.99 21.63
C ARG A 36 -14.72 -23.11 22.37
N ALA A 37 -14.28 -22.31 23.33
CA ALA A 37 -15.12 -21.42 24.11
C ALA A 37 -15.38 -20.07 23.38
N GLN A 38 -14.60 -19.73 22.36
CA GLN A 38 -14.77 -18.47 21.65
C GLN A 38 -16.09 -18.46 20.86
N ARG A 39 -16.81 -17.32 20.89
CA ARG A 39 -18.12 -17.16 20.23
C ARG A 39 -18.19 -15.99 19.26
N ARG A 40 -17.28 -15.03 19.37
CA ARG A 40 -17.30 -13.79 18.61
C ARG A 40 -15.97 -13.56 17.93
N LEU A 41 -15.21 -12.60 18.43
CA LEU A 41 -13.92 -12.17 17.89
C LEU A 41 -12.80 -12.51 18.84
N TRP A 42 -11.63 -12.68 18.29
CA TRP A 42 -10.35 -12.66 18.97
C TRP A 42 -9.42 -11.71 18.23
N TRP A 43 -8.35 -11.26 18.87
CA TRP A 43 -7.46 -10.24 18.30
C TRP A 43 -6.01 -10.67 18.43
N GLN A 44 -5.21 -10.13 17.49
CA GLN A 44 -3.76 -10.10 17.61
C GLN A 44 -3.27 -8.68 17.36
N PHE A 45 -2.20 -8.29 18.04
CA PHE A 45 -1.58 -7.01 17.79
C PHE A 45 -0.06 -7.05 18.00
N TRP A 46 0.62 -6.09 17.39
CA TRP A 46 2.05 -5.84 17.60
C TRP A 46 2.21 -4.50 18.28
N GLY A 47 3.17 -4.40 19.19
CA GLY A 47 3.50 -3.16 19.90
C GLY A 47 4.09 -2.10 18.98
N PRO A 48 4.21 -0.83 19.46
CA PRO A 48 4.64 0.32 18.66
C PRO A 48 6.07 0.19 18.11
N HIS A 49 6.88 -0.66 18.69
CA HIS A 49 8.30 -0.85 18.31
C HIS A 49 8.54 -2.11 17.46
N GLY A 50 7.49 -2.71 16.91
CA GLY A 50 7.65 -3.92 16.11
C GLY A 50 8.22 -5.11 16.91
N ASP A 51 7.82 -5.23 18.18
CA ASP A 51 8.24 -6.28 19.09
C ASP A 51 8.23 -7.65 18.42
N ALA A 52 9.18 -8.49 18.79
CA ALA A 52 9.49 -9.78 18.18
C ALA A 52 8.34 -10.82 18.15
N GLY A 53 7.09 -10.42 18.35
CA GLY A 53 5.94 -11.31 18.27
C GLY A 53 4.60 -10.63 18.52
N ALA A 54 3.54 -11.25 17.98
CA ALA A 54 2.19 -10.79 18.19
C ALA A 54 1.70 -11.15 19.59
N TYR A 55 0.97 -10.23 20.20
CA TYR A 55 0.13 -10.48 21.37
C TYR A 55 -1.14 -11.18 20.91
N LEU A 56 -1.62 -12.14 21.71
CA LEU A 56 -2.92 -12.79 21.53
C LEU A 56 -3.92 -12.19 22.51
N VAL A 57 -5.13 -11.83 22.02
CA VAL A 57 -6.22 -11.31 22.86
C VAL A 57 -7.49 -12.10 22.59
N PHE A 58 -8.16 -12.53 23.65
CA PHE A 58 -9.42 -13.27 23.55
C PHE A 58 -10.31 -13.07 24.78
N SER A 59 -11.61 -13.28 24.60
CA SER A 59 -12.58 -13.21 25.69
C SER A 59 -12.45 -14.42 26.60
N ALA A 60 -12.48 -14.19 27.92
CA ALA A 60 -12.38 -15.23 28.93
C ALA A 60 -13.28 -14.92 30.13
N ARG A 61 -13.74 -15.96 30.80
CA ARG A 61 -14.52 -15.81 32.04
C ARG A 61 -13.63 -15.37 33.19
N PRO A 62 -14.16 -14.67 34.20
CA PRO A 62 -13.39 -14.28 35.38
C PRO A 62 -12.68 -15.46 36.07
N SER A 63 -13.31 -16.66 36.03
CA SER A 63 -12.80 -17.88 36.62
C SER A 63 -11.75 -18.63 35.79
N ASP A 64 -11.55 -18.24 34.54
CA ASP A 64 -10.56 -18.92 33.67
C ASP A 64 -9.14 -18.67 34.19
N PRO A 65 -8.29 -19.71 34.26
CA PRO A 65 -6.91 -19.55 34.71
C PRO A 65 -6.12 -18.64 33.77
N LEU A 66 -5.26 -17.81 34.36
CA LEU A 66 -4.39 -16.90 33.61
C LEU A 66 -3.18 -17.68 33.07
N PRO A 67 -2.87 -17.64 31.76
CA PRO A 67 -1.63 -18.18 31.21
C PRO A 67 -0.38 -17.52 31.83
N ALA A 68 0.79 -18.17 31.76
CA ALA A 68 2.04 -17.70 32.35
C ALA A 68 2.40 -16.26 31.98
N ASP A 69 2.28 -15.91 30.69
CA ASP A 69 2.51 -14.56 30.17
C ASP A 69 1.20 -13.79 29.92
N GLY A 70 0.13 -14.19 30.60
CA GLY A 70 -1.18 -13.59 30.50
C GLY A 70 -1.35 -12.37 31.40
N LEU A 71 -2.20 -11.46 30.94
CA LEU A 71 -2.68 -10.30 31.66
C LEU A 71 -4.20 -10.22 31.48
N ARG A 72 -4.95 -10.07 32.59
CA ARG A 72 -6.39 -9.83 32.52
C ARG A 72 -6.67 -8.34 32.40
N VAL A 73 -7.47 -8.00 31.42
CA VAL A 73 -7.97 -6.64 31.18
C VAL A 73 -9.47 -6.74 30.98
N ASP A 74 -10.25 -6.38 31.99
CA ASP A 74 -11.70 -6.55 32.04
C ASP A 74 -12.11 -8.02 31.76
N ASP A 75 -12.90 -8.28 30.73
CA ASP A 75 -13.36 -9.59 30.26
C ASP A 75 -12.41 -10.24 29.23
N LEU A 76 -11.22 -9.67 29.02
CA LEU A 76 -10.23 -10.16 28.08
C LEU A 76 -8.99 -10.72 28.79
N ILE A 77 -8.41 -11.74 28.18
CA ILE A 77 -7.03 -12.17 28.45
C ILE A 77 -6.14 -11.73 27.29
N VAL A 78 -5.04 -11.05 27.65
CA VAL A 78 -3.97 -10.67 26.72
C VAL A 78 -2.77 -11.54 27.04
N VAL A 79 -2.29 -12.33 26.08
CA VAL A 79 -1.09 -13.15 26.22
C VAL A 79 0.05 -12.50 25.43
N ALA A 80 1.08 -12.11 26.16
CA ALA A 80 2.24 -11.44 25.59
C ALA A 80 3.19 -12.46 24.93
N PRO A 81 4.03 -12.01 23.98
CA PRO A 81 5.03 -12.86 23.34
C PRO A 81 6.21 -13.22 24.28
N SER A 82 6.42 -12.45 25.35
CA SER A 82 7.48 -12.66 26.33
C SER A 82 7.15 -11.97 27.66
N PRO A 83 7.80 -12.35 28.78
CA PRO A 83 7.65 -11.66 30.07
C PRO A 83 7.97 -10.16 30.01
N LEU A 84 8.97 -9.77 29.25
CA LEU A 84 9.33 -8.34 29.06
C LEU A 84 8.20 -7.60 28.33
N ALA A 85 7.67 -8.18 27.25
CA ALA A 85 6.55 -7.59 26.52
C ALA A 85 5.30 -7.45 27.41
N ARG A 86 5.06 -8.42 28.31
CA ARG A 86 4.00 -8.33 29.31
C ARG A 86 4.20 -7.14 30.26
N GLN A 87 5.40 -6.95 30.78
CA GLN A 87 5.71 -5.81 31.66
C GLN A 87 5.52 -4.48 30.96
N LEU A 88 6.03 -4.34 29.72
CA LEU A 88 5.84 -3.13 28.91
C LEU A 88 4.36 -2.82 28.68
N LEU A 89 3.56 -3.85 28.37
CA LEU A 89 2.13 -3.67 28.21
C LEU A 89 1.44 -3.24 29.53
N GLN A 90 1.84 -3.80 30.69
CA GLN A 90 1.31 -3.39 31.97
C GLN A 90 1.58 -1.91 32.26
N GLU A 91 2.78 -1.41 31.97
CA GLU A 91 3.11 0.00 32.14
C GLU A 91 2.31 0.89 31.18
N GLN A 92 2.14 0.46 29.93
CA GLN A 92 1.30 1.17 28.97
C GLN A 92 -0.17 1.28 29.39
N LEU A 93 -0.70 0.23 30.01
CA LEU A 93 -2.10 0.21 30.48
C LEU A 93 -2.35 1.12 31.70
N LYS A 94 -1.31 1.45 32.47
CA LYS A 94 -1.40 2.43 33.57
C LYS A 94 -1.53 3.87 33.08
N LEU A 95 -1.10 4.15 31.86
CA LEU A 95 -1.17 5.50 31.28
C LEU A 95 -2.63 5.88 31.01
N ARG A 96 -3.04 7.05 31.50
CA ARG A 96 -4.38 7.60 31.20
C ARG A 96 -4.50 7.87 29.70
N ARG A 97 -5.48 7.26 29.08
CA ARG A 97 -5.75 7.45 27.65
C ARG A 97 -6.91 8.40 27.44
N ARG A 98 -6.76 9.21 26.39
CA ARG A 98 -7.89 9.99 25.90
C ARG A 98 -8.87 9.05 25.18
N PRO A 99 -10.20 9.28 25.32
CA PRO A 99 -11.18 8.51 24.56
C PRO A 99 -10.89 8.66 23.05
N PRO A 100 -11.04 7.58 22.26
CA PRO A 100 -10.81 7.63 20.83
C PRO A 100 -11.80 8.60 20.18
N LYS A 101 -11.34 9.34 19.16
CA LYS A 101 -12.15 10.30 18.39
C LYS A 101 -11.91 10.10 16.90
N GLY A 102 -12.82 10.60 16.07
CA GLY A 102 -12.66 10.57 14.62
C GLY A 102 -12.41 9.17 14.08
N LEU A 103 -11.32 9.01 13.33
CA LEU A 103 -10.92 7.73 12.73
C LEU A 103 -10.67 6.65 13.79
N ASP A 104 -9.97 6.97 14.89
CA ASP A 104 -9.70 6.00 15.96
C ASP A 104 -10.97 5.39 16.56
N LEU A 105 -12.03 6.20 16.71
CA LEU A 105 -13.31 5.70 17.20
C LEU A 105 -13.94 4.73 16.21
N ARG A 106 -13.98 5.10 14.93
CA ARG A 106 -14.55 4.23 13.88
C ARG A 106 -13.75 2.93 13.72
N CYS A 107 -12.43 3.01 13.73
CA CYS A 107 -11.56 1.84 13.69
C CYS A 107 -11.75 0.94 14.91
N SER A 108 -11.88 1.52 16.11
CA SER A 108 -12.16 0.76 17.33
C SER A 108 -13.50 0.02 17.24
N GLN A 109 -14.53 0.67 16.72
CA GLN A 109 -15.84 0.06 16.51
C GLN A 109 -15.75 -1.10 15.50
N ALA A 110 -15.07 -0.90 14.37
CA ALA A 110 -14.89 -1.94 13.36
C ALA A 110 -14.19 -3.18 13.95
N LEU A 111 -13.10 -2.98 14.70
CA LEU A 111 -12.35 -4.06 15.36
C LEU A 111 -13.13 -4.82 16.43
N LEU A 112 -14.16 -4.21 17.05
CA LEU A 112 -15.01 -4.83 18.03
C LEU A 112 -16.23 -5.55 17.43
N GLN A 113 -16.59 -5.24 16.19
CA GLN A 113 -17.82 -5.73 15.57
C GLN A 113 -17.57 -6.78 14.48
N GLN A 114 -16.42 -6.73 13.79
CA GLN A 114 -16.16 -7.55 12.60
C GLN A 114 -14.67 -7.84 12.42
N GLU A 115 -14.35 -8.69 11.46
CA GLU A 115 -12.96 -8.90 11.04
C GLU A 115 -12.42 -7.61 10.43
N ALA A 116 -11.35 -7.09 11.01
CA ALA A 116 -10.78 -5.80 10.61
C ALA A 116 -9.27 -5.76 10.90
N VAL A 117 -8.58 -4.85 10.24
CA VAL A 117 -7.19 -4.52 10.48
C VAL A 117 -7.04 -3.02 10.69
N HIS A 118 -6.27 -2.64 11.69
CA HIS A 118 -5.86 -1.27 11.95
C HIS A 118 -4.33 -1.20 11.90
N TRP A 119 -3.80 -0.13 11.32
CA TRP A 119 -2.35 0.11 11.25
C TRP A 119 -2.02 1.56 11.60
N ASN A 120 -0.80 1.75 12.06
CA ASN A 120 -0.15 3.05 12.14
C ASN A 120 0.99 3.17 11.09
N PRO A 121 1.61 4.33 10.90
CA PRO A 121 2.63 4.53 9.86
C PRO A 121 3.81 3.56 9.95
N ALA A 122 4.27 3.23 11.15
CA ALA A 122 5.41 2.34 11.35
C ALA A 122 5.09 0.92 10.87
N ALA A 123 3.89 0.39 11.19
CA ALA A 123 3.46 -0.91 10.73
C ALA A 123 3.29 -0.97 9.22
N LEU A 124 2.69 0.06 8.64
CA LEU A 124 2.49 0.11 7.20
C LEU A 124 3.84 0.11 6.45
N ALA A 125 4.82 0.86 6.93
CA ALA A 125 6.17 0.87 6.36
C ALA A 125 6.84 -0.51 6.45
N GLN A 126 6.72 -1.22 7.58
CA GLN A 126 7.26 -2.58 7.73
C GLN A 126 6.58 -3.59 6.81
N MET A 127 5.25 -3.51 6.67
CA MET A 127 4.49 -4.42 5.81
C MET A 127 4.81 -4.25 4.33
N LEU A 128 5.03 -3.03 3.88
CA LEU A 128 5.24 -2.69 2.47
C LEU A 128 6.72 -2.76 2.05
N GLY A 129 7.65 -2.78 2.99
CA GLY A 129 9.07 -2.86 2.71
C GLY A 129 9.52 -1.81 1.68
N PRO A 130 10.09 -2.21 0.53
CA PRO A 130 10.53 -1.27 -0.51
C PRO A 130 9.43 -0.39 -1.11
N LEU A 131 8.16 -0.80 -0.98
CA LEU A 131 6.99 -0.03 -1.43
C LEU A 131 6.48 0.96 -0.37
N ALA A 132 7.07 0.98 0.82
CA ALA A 132 6.68 1.89 1.90
C ALA A 132 6.56 3.36 1.47
N PRO A 133 7.47 3.92 0.63
CA PRO A 133 7.37 5.30 0.18
C PRO A 133 6.06 5.62 -0.57
N LEU A 134 5.47 4.64 -1.27
CA LEU A 134 4.19 4.83 -1.98
C LEU A 134 3.00 4.95 -1.03
N ALA A 135 3.10 4.36 0.15
CA ALA A 135 2.04 4.37 1.16
C ALA A 135 2.24 5.42 2.27
N MET A 136 3.29 6.21 2.22
CA MET A 136 3.55 7.26 3.23
C MET A 136 2.48 8.35 3.29
N THR A 137 1.61 8.43 2.28
CA THR A 137 0.41 9.27 2.30
C THR A 137 -0.70 8.71 3.19
N LEU A 138 -0.63 7.42 3.55
CA LEU A 138 -1.60 6.73 4.41
C LEU A 138 -0.97 6.55 5.80
N GLN A 139 -1.17 7.51 6.70
CA GLN A 139 -0.50 7.48 8.00
C GLN A 139 -1.07 6.41 8.93
N GLN A 140 -2.36 6.43 9.14
CA GLN A 140 -3.07 5.43 9.93
C GLN A 140 -4.40 5.12 9.28
N GLY A 141 -4.91 3.92 9.52
CA GLY A 141 -6.18 3.54 8.94
C GLY A 141 -6.71 2.24 9.47
N CYS A 142 -7.88 1.90 9.02
CA CYS A 142 -8.46 0.59 9.24
C CYS A 142 -9.27 0.11 8.06
N LEU A 143 -9.26 -1.20 7.87
CA LEU A 143 -10.02 -1.91 6.86
C LEU A 143 -10.84 -3.00 7.53
N SER A 144 -12.10 -3.07 7.21
CA SER A 144 -12.96 -4.23 7.47
C SER A 144 -12.70 -5.28 6.42
N LEU A 145 -12.66 -6.54 6.82
CA LEU A 145 -12.34 -7.67 5.96
C LEU A 145 -13.57 -8.57 5.81
N ARG A 146 -13.82 -9.08 4.61
CA ARG A 146 -14.87 -10.05 4.32
C ARG A 146 -14.36 -11.08 3.33
N SER A 147 -14.51 -12.35 3.66
CA SER A 147 -14.26 -13.45 2.72
C SER A 147 -15.52 -13.77 1.94
N GLU A 148 -15.46 -13.79 0.63
CA GLU A 148 -16.57 -14.09 -0.26
C GLU A 148 -16.08 -14.84 -1.50
N ASN A 149 -16.64 -16.03 -1.78
CA ASN A 149 -16.40 -16.80 -3.01
C ASN A 149 -14.93 -16.90 -3.46
N ALA A 150 -14.02 -17.31 -2.59
CA ALA A 150 -12.58 -17.38 -2.85
C ALA A 150 -11.91 -16.01 -3.12
N ALA A 151 -12.54 -14.92 -2.67
CA ALA A 151 -11.96 -13.60 -2.65
C ALA A 151 -11.96 -13.04 -1.22
N LEU A 152 -10.96 -12.23 -0.91
CA LEU A 152 -10.93 -11.38 0.27
C LEU A 152 -11.28 -9.96 -0.16
N LEU A 153 -12.37 -9.44 0.35
CA LEU A 153 -12.80 -8.06 0.15
C LEU A 153 -12.42 -7.22 1.36
N TRP A 154 -12.06 -5.99 1.13
CA TRP A 154 -11.84 -5.03 2.22
C TRP A 154 -12.36 -3.65 1.85
N GLN A 155 -12.78 -2.93 2.89
CA GLN A 155 -13.21 -1.54 2.80
C GLN A 155 -12.91 -0.81 4.11
N GLY A 156 -12.61 0.46 4.02
CA GLY A 156 -12.32 1.27 5.18
C GLY A 156 -11.81 2.66 4.82
N GLU A 157 -11.03 3.21 5.73
CA GLU A 157 -10.52 4.56 5.58
C GLU A 157 -9.12 4.68 6.18
N ALA A 158 -8.37 5.62 5.64
CA ALA A 158 -7.07 6.01 6.15
C ALA A 158 -6.95 7.53 6.21
N GLU A 159 -6.27 8.04 7.21
CA GLU A 159 -5.88 9.45 7.26
C GLU A 159 -4.66 9.66 6.37
N ALA A 160 -4.71 10.72 5.58
CA ALA A 160 -3.54 11.21 4.88
C ALA A 160 -2.66 12.03 5.83
N SER A 161 -1.42 12.29 5.41
CA SER A 161 -0.50 13.18 6.13
C SER A 161 -1.17 14.53 6.46
N PRO A 162 -0.88 15.14 7.63
CA PRO A 162 -1.44 16.43 8.04
C PRO A 162 -1.27 17.55 7.02
N ASP A 163 -0.33 17.42 6.09
CA ASP A 163 -0.13 18.36 4.99
C ASP A 163 -1.18 18.27 3.87
N ALA A 164 -2.08 17.28 3.93
CA ALA A 164 -3.17 17.10 2.98
C ALA A 164 -4.43 17.81 3.50
N HIS A 165 -4.54 19.11 3.25
CA HIS A 165 -5.73 19.90 3.57
C HIS A 165 -6.90 19.46 2.68
N GLY A 166 -7.83 18.72 3.22
CA GLY A 166 -9.06 18.30 2.56
C GLY A 166 -10.18 18.10 3.58
N ALA A 167 -11.40 18.47 3.20
CA ALA A 167 -12.59 18.24 4.02
C ALA A 167 -12.77 16.74 4.30
N ALA A 168 -13.22 16.41 5.51
CA ALA A 168 -13.59 15.04 5.86
C ALA A 168 -14.64 14.53 4.85
N PRO A 169 -14.47 13.33 4.31
CA PRO A 169 -15.40 12.80 3.33
C PRO A 169 -16.76 12.54 3.97
N ASP A 170 -17.82 13.06 3.34
CA ASP A 170 -19.17 12.59 3.60
C ASP A 170 -19.26 11.08 3.43
N ARG A 171 -20.22 10.44 4.12
CA ARG A 171 -20.42 8.98 4.13
C ARG A 171 -20.22 8.39 2.73
N PHE A 172 -19.11 7.68 2.53
CA PHE A 172 -18.79 7.09 1.23
C PHE A 172 -19.68 5.87 0.95
N ALA A 173 -20.39 5.92 -0.17
CA ALA A 173 -20.79 4.71 -0.84
C ALA A 173 -19.51 3.94 -1.24
N VAL A 174 -19.43 2.68 -0.85
CA VAL A 174 -18.31 1.80 -1.27
C VAL A 174 -18.25 1.83 -2.79
N PRO A 175 -17.13 2.24 -3.41
CA PRO A 175 -17.03 2.20 -4.85
C PRO A 175 -17.30 0.78 -5.32
N SER A 176 -18.22 0.60 -6.25
CA SER A 176 -18.41 -0.71 -6.89
C SER A 176 -17.11 -1.07 -7.60
N LEU A 177 -16.46 -2.14 -7.13
CA LEU A 177 -15.24 -2.62 -7.76
C LEU A 177 -15.57 -3.23 -9.12
N PRO A 178 -14.86 -2.89 -10.19
CA PRO A 178 -15.03 -3.56 -11.47
C PRO A 178 -14.77 -5.06 -11.29
N LEU A 179 -15.72 -5.88 -11.71
CA LEU A 179 -15.68 -7.34 -11.50
C LEU A 179 -14.57 -8.04 -12.31
N SER A 180 -14.02 -7.39 -13.31
CA SER A 180 -12.95 -7.94 -14.14
C SER A 180 -12.11 -6.80 -14.71
N PRO A 181 -11.00 -6.45 -14.09
CA PRO A 181 -10.00 -5.63 -14.76
C PRO A 181 -9.35 -6.45 -15.88
N THR A 182 -9.40 -5.91 -17.07
CA THR A 182 -8.85 -6.55 -18.29
C THR A 182 -7.36 -6.26 -18.47
N SER A 183 -6.66 -5.81 -17.44
CA SER A 183 -5.23 -5.54 -17.57
C SER A 183 -4.45 -6.85 -17.66
N ALA A 184 -3.76 -7.06 -18.78
CA ALA A 184 -2.78 -8.13 -18.95
C ALA A 184 -1.43 -7.82 -18.30
N GLN A 185 -1.30 -6.67 -17.65
CA GLN A 185 -0.04 -6.18 -17.08
C GLN A 185 0.18 -6.67 -15.66
N PRO A 186 1.43 -7.00 -15.26
CA PRO A 186 1.76 -7.40 -13.90
C PRO A 186 1.38 -6.37 -12.82
N LEU A 187 1.47 -5.09 -13.16
CA LEU A 187 1.05 -3.97 -12.31
C LEU A 187 0.56 -2.82 -13.15
N GLU A 188 -0.56 -2.24 -12.74
CA GLU A 188 -1.10 -1.02 -13.30
C GLU A 188 -1.61 -0.11 -12.16
N LEU A 189 -1.16 1.15 -12.14
CA LEU A 189 -1.65 2.18 -11.24
C LEU A 189 -2.17 3.34 -12.08
N ARG A 190 -3.43 3.68 -11.90
CA ARG A 190 -4.10 4.79 -12.58
C ARG A 190 -4.56 5.82 -11.56
N GLY A 191 -4.52 7.09 -11.92
CA GLY A 191 -4.99 8.14 -11.04
C GLY A 191 -5.38 9.41 -11.77
N GLN A 192 -6.19 10.22 -11.09
CA GLN A 192 -6.58 11.54 -11.58
C GLN A 192 -5.54 12.61 -11.24
N ARG A 193 -4.62 12.28 -10.31
CA ARG A 193 -3.64 13.22 -9.77
C ARG A 193 -2.30 12.52 -9.57
N LEU A 194 -1.30 12.94 -10.31
CA LEU A 194 0.06 12.38 -10.22
C LEU A 194 0.75 12.71 -8.87
N ASP A 195 0.32 13.77 -8.17
CA ASP A 195 0.89 14.11 -6.87
C ASP A 195 0.70 13.02 -5.82
N LEU A 196 -0.35 12.21 -5.93
CA LEU A 196 -0.57 11.07 -5.03
C LEU A 196 0.57 10.06 -5.10
N LEU A 197 1.11 9.82 -6.30
CA LEU A 197 2.27 8.96 -6.51
C LEU A 197 3.56 9.69 -6.11
N LEU A 198 3.74 10.92 -6.53
CA LEU A 198 4.97 11.68 -6.32
C LEU A 198 5.21 12.06 -4.87
N ARG A 199 4.17 12.37 -4.09
CA ARG A 199 4.31 12.73 -2.66
C ARG A 199 5.01 11.62 -1.89
N GLY A 200 4.58 10.37 -2.06
CA GLY A 200 5.20 9.24 -1.40
C GLY A 200 6.67 9.09 -1.79
N LEU A 201 6.99 9.19 -3.08
CA LEU A 201 8.36 9.11 -3.57
C LEU A 201 9.21 10.33 -3.15
N LEU A 202 8.60 11.52 -3.11
CA LEU A 202 9.28 12.79 -2.81
C LEU A 202 9.24 13.19 -1.34
N SER A 203 8.71 12.34 -0.45
CA SER A 203 8.71 12.60 0.99
C SER A 203 10.13 12.73 1.56
N THR A 204 11.11 12.05 0.96
CA THR A 204 12.51 12.10 1.36
C THR A 204 13.18 13.37 0.79
N ALA A 205 13.68 14.24 1.67
CA ALA A 205 14.36 15.49 1.27
C ALA A 205 15.50 15.25 0.29
N LEU A 206 16.29 14.19 0.49
CA LEU A 206 17.39 13.81 -0.41
C LEU A 206 16.93 13.55 -1.85
N LEU A 207 15.80 12.87 -2.04
CA LEU A 207 15.26 12.62 -3.37
C LEU A 207 14.75 13.91 -4.02
N ARG A 208 14.07 14.78 -3.26
CA ARG A 208 13.58 16.07 -3.77
C ARG A 208 14.73 16.96 -4.24
N THR A 209 15.78 17.08 -3.43
CA THR A 209 16.97 17.88 -3.76
C THR A 209 17.65 17.32 -5.02
N ALA A 210 17.89 16.01 -5.08
CA ALA A 210 18.51 15.37 -6.23
C ALA A 210 17.67 15.55 -7.51
N LEU A 211 16.34 15.44 -7.44
CA LEU A 211 15.46 15.62 -8.58
C LEU A 211 15.43 17.08 -9.06
N ALA A 212 15.44 18.05 -8.14
CA ALA A 212 15.48 19.46 -8.49
C ALA A 212 16.81 19.87 -9.09
N GLU A 213 17.93 19.51 -8.44
CA GLU A 213 19.27 19.94 -8.84
C GLU A 213 19.80 19.21 -10.08
N ARG A 214 19.54 17.88 -10.18
CA ARG A 214 20.10 17.07 -11.26
C ARG A 214 19.21 16.97 -12.50
N TYR A 215 17.88 17.02 -12.29
CA TYR A 215 16.92 16.75 -13.37
C TYR A 215 15.93 17.89 -13.62
N GLY A 216 16.13 19.05 -12.98
CA GLY A 216 15.29 20.22 -13.18
C GLY A 216 13.83 20.04 -12.73
N LEU A 217 13.50 18.99 -11.94
CA LEU A 217 12.15 18.73 -11.43
C LEU A 217 11.93 19.49 -10.12
N GLY A 218 11.88 20.80 -10.20
CA GLY A 218 11.71 21.66 -9.04
C GLY A 218 10.26 21.77 -8.56
N ALA A 219 10.04 22.57 -7.51
CA ALA A 219 8.74 22.75 -6.87
C ALA A 219 7.64 23.25 -7.80
N GLU A 220 7.97 24.04 -8.81
CA GLU A 220 7.00 24.55 -9.78
C GLU A 220 6.51 23.45 -10.73
N GLN A 221 7.42 22.66 -11.30
CA GLN A 221 7.08 21.51 -12.14
C GLN A 221 6.24 20.50 -11.38
N LEU A 222 6.60 20.23 -10.13
CA LEU A 222 5.84 19.34 -9.24
C LEU A 222 4.42 19.86 -8.96
N ARG A 223 4.26 21.19 -8.74
CA ARG A 223 2.92 21.78 -8.57
C ARG A 223 2.06 21.64 -9.82
N ARG A 224 2.65 21.82 -11.01
CA ARG A 224 1.95 21.63 -12.29
C ARG A 224 1.52 20.18 -12.52
N LEU A 225 2.32 19.21 -12.06
CA LEU A 225 2.01 17.77 -12.15
C LEU A 225 0.96 17.32 -11.12
N GLN A 226 0.69 18.10 -10.07
CA GLN A 226 -0.22 17.71 -8.99
C GLN A 226 -1.58 17.23 -9.48
N SER A 227 -2.18 17.95 -10.43
CA SER A 227 -3.52 17.64 -10.96
C SER A 227 -3.49 16.81 -12.25
N ALA A 228 -2.32 16.30 -12.64
CA ALA A 228 -2.18 15.58 -13.91
C ALA A 228 -2.73 14.15 -13.79
N PRO A 229 -3.72 13.75 -14.61
CA PRO A 229 -4.11 12.37 -14.74
C PRO A 229 -2.97 11.50 -15.27
N PHE A 230 -2.84 10.29 -14.75
CA PHE A 230 -1.74 9.41 -15.10
C PHE A 230 -2.14 7.93 -15.18
N SER A 231 -1.32 7.16 -15.88
CA SER A 231 -1.31 5.71 -15.87
C SER A 231 0.14 5.22 -15.78
N LEU A 232 0.47 4.46 -14.74
CA LEU A 232 1.76 3.81 -14.53
C LEU A 232 1.59 2.32 -14.77
N LEU A 233 2.37 1.76 -15.67
CA LEU A 233 2.32 0.35 -16.06
C LEU A 233 3.67 -0.30 -15.86
N LEU A 234 3.68 -1.51 -15.34
CA LEU A 234 4.82 -2.40 -15.38
C LEU A 234 4.55 -3.48 -16.43
N GLN A 235 5.40 -3.58 -17.43
CA GLN A 235 5.29 -4.54 -18.52
C GLN A 235 6.41 -5.56 -18.44
N ALA A 236 6.07 -6.85 -18.46
CA ALA A 236 7.05 -7.93 -18.54
C ALA A 236 7.83 -7.83 -19.86
N GLN A 237 9.14 -8.05 -19.79
CA GLN A 237 10.03 -8.05 -20.96
C GLN A 237 10.51 -9.48 -21.22
N ALA A 238 10.26 -9.98 -22.43
CA ALA A 238 10.69 -11.31 -22.83
C ALA A 238 12.18 -11.39 -23.21
N LYS A 239 12.78 -10.25 -23.57
CA LYS A 239 14.16 -10.14 -24.06
C LYS A 239 14.82 -8.87 -23.55
N GLY A 240 16.14 -8.88 -23.47
CA GLY A 240 16.95 -7.74 -23.04
C GLY A 240 17.46 -7.83 -21.61
N PRO A 241 18.19 -6.83 -21.12
CA PRO A 241 18.81 -6.85 -19.80
C PRO A 241 17.81 -6.64 -18.64
N TYR A 242 16.61 -6.19 -18.94
CA TYR A 242 15.58 -5.90 -17.95
C TYR A 242 14.46 -6.93 -17.99
N ARG A 243 14.03 -7.41 -16.82
CA ARG A 243 12.88 -8.34 -16.69
C ARG A 243 11.55 -7.66 -16.92
N ALA A 244 11.49 -6.36 -16.67
CA ALA A 244 10.29 -5.56 -16.87
C ALA A 244 10.67 -4.14 -17.30
N GLY A 245 9.77 -3.49 -18.05
CA GLY A 245 9.79 -2.07 -18.37
C GLY A 245 8.74 -1.32 -17.59
N LEU A 246 9.02 -0.08 -17.23
CA LEU A 246 8.08 0.82 -16.57
C LEU A 246 7.63 1.88 -17.56
N GLN A 247 6.33 2.17 -17.62
CA GLN A 247 5.74 3.17 -18.49
C GLN A 247 4.85 4.10 -17.67
N LEU A 248 5.09 5.41 -17.79
CA LEU A 248 4.28 6.44 -17.17
C LEU A 248 3.67 7.32 -18.25
N LEU A 249 2.38 7.18 -18.48
CA LEU A 249 1.61 8.08 -19.33
C LEU A 249 0.98 9.16 -18.47
N VAL A 250 1.20 10.42 -18.84
CA VAL A 250 0.69 11.58 -18.11
C VAL A 250 0.02 12.55 -19.08
N ARG A 251 -1.13 13.11 -18.68
CA ARG A 251 -1.71 14.27 -19.34
C ARG A 251 -1.17 15.53 -18.68
N LEU A 252 -0.31 16.23 -19.39
CA LEU A 252 0.39 17.40 -18.87
C LEU A 252 -0.45 18.67 -19.02
N PRO A 253 -0.60 19.47 -17.95
CA PRO A 253 -1.28 20.75 -18.04
C PRO A 253 -0.37 21.82 -18.69
N GLY A 254 -0.98 22.77 -19.38
CA GLY A 254 -0.28 23.94 -19.94
C GLY A 254 0.35 23.68 -21.31
N GLU A 255 1.25 24.58 -21.70
CA GLU A 255 1.85 24.56 -23.05
C GLU A 255 2.91 23.46 -23.16
N ARG A 256 2.83 22.70 -24.24
CA ARG A 256 3.81 21.65 -24.60
C ARG A 256 5.25 22.16 -24.62
N LYS A 257 5.49 23.36 -25.11
CA LYS A 257 6.84 23.98 -25.19
C LYS A 257 7.55 24.07 -23.82
N LEU A 258 6.81 24.26 -22.76
CA LEU A 258 7.37 24.28 -21.42
C LEU A 258 7.93 22.92 -21.00
N TRP A 259 7.19 21.87 -21.29
CA TRP A 259 7.57 20.50 -20.98
C TRP A 259 8.67 19.99 -21.92
N GLU A 260 8.70 20.43 -23.17
CA GLU A 260 9.79 20.13 -24.11
C GLU A 260 11.14 20.71 -23.63
N ARG A 261 11.15 21.92 -23.09
CA ARG A 261 12.37 22.47 -22.46
C ARG A 261 12.84 21.61 -21.30
N TRP A 262 11.94 21.26 -20.37
CA TRP A 262 12.30 20.38 -19.26
C TRP A 262 12.80 19.01 -19.72
N LEU A 263 12.22 18.42 -20.75
CA LEU A 263 12.67 17.12 -21.31
C LEU A 263 14.07 17.24 -21.97
N ILE A 264 14.39 18.38 -22.54
CA ILE A 264 15.74 18.66 -23.07
C ILE A 264 16.73 18.76 -21.91
N ASP A 265 16.41 19.53 -20.87
CA ASP A 265 17.26 19.67 -19.68
C ASP A 265 17.47 18.31 -18.99
N LEU A 266 16.41 17.50 -18.84
CA LEU A 266 16.49 16.14 -18.35
C LEU A 266 17.42 15.27 -19.20
N SER A 267 17.29 15.35 -20.53
CA SER A 267 18.16 14.58 -21.43
C SER A 267 19.62 15.00 -21.30
N THR A 268 19.90 16.30 -21.22
CA THR A 268 21.25 16.82 -20.99
C THR A 268 21.85 16.35 -19.67
N ALA A 269 21.04 16.33 -18.61
CA ALA A 269 21.47 15.81 -17.30
C ALA A 269 21.78 14.30 -17.35
N LEU A 270 21.02 13.53 -18.10
CA LEU A 270 21.27 12.10 -18.31
C LEU A 270 22.50 11.83 -19.18
N GLU A 271 22.77 12.68 -20.18
CA GLU A 271 24.01 12.62 -20.96
C GLU A 271 25.24 12.85 -20.08
N GLN A 272 25.17 13.78 -19.13
CA GLN A 272 26.22 13.98 -18.12
C GLN A 272 26.45 12.78 -17.21
N GLN A 273 25.48 11.88 -17.11
CA GLN A 273 25.58 10.61 -16.37
C GLN A 273 26.05 9.43 -17.24
N GLY A 274 26.49 9.70 -18.48
CA GLY A 274 27.04 8.68 -19.39
C GLY A 274 25.99 8.00 -20.28
N LEU A 275 24.77 8.53 -20.38
CA LEU A 275 23.81 8.05 -21.37
C LEU A 275 23.94 8.83 -22.66
N SER A 276 23.71 8.20 -23.80
CA SER A 276 23.63 8.86 -25.11
C SER A 276 22.15 9.05 -25.50
N ARG A 277 21.87 10.22 -26.10
CA ARG A 277 20.54 10.53 -26.60
C ARG A 277 20.44 10.18 -28.10
N LEU A 278 19.39 9.42 -28.44
CA LEU A 278 19.00 9.16 -29.83
C LEU A 278 17.59 9.69 -30.06
N GLN A 279 17.39 10.48 -31.12
CA GLN A 279 16.09 11.03 -31.48
C GLN A 279 15.67 10.52 -32.88
N PRO A 280 15.10 9.29 -32.96
CA PRO A 280 14.74 8.71 -34.25
C PRO A 280 13.53 9.39 -34.89
N GLN A 281 12.73 10.12 -34.12
CA GLN A 281 11.58 10.91 -34.59
C GLN A 281 11.43 12.18 -33.73
N PRO A 282 10.85 13.26 -34.27
CA PRO A 282 10.66 14.51 -33.52
C PRO A 282 9.89 14.35 -32.19
N ALA A 283 8.99 13.38 -32.11
CA ALA A 283 8.17 13.12 -30.94
C ALA A 283 8.73 12.02 -30.02
N LEU A 284 9.87 11.41 -30.34
CA LEU A 284 10.47 10.28 -29.62
C LEU A 284 11.94 10.55 -29.34
N SER A 285 12.35 10.47 -28.08
CA SER A 285 13.73 10.49 -27.63
C SER A 285 14.03 9.24 -26.83
N LEU A 286 15.16 8.61 -27.10
CA LEU A 286 15.66 7.41 -26.45
C LEU A 286 16.95 7.73 -25.71
N TRP A 287 17.16 7.09 -24.57
CA TRP A 287 18.40 7.11 -23.79
C TRP A 287 19.06 5.74 -23.88
N ASN A 288 20.29 5.72 -24.38
CA ASN A 288 21.07 4.52 -24.60
C ASN A 288 22.28 4.49 -23.67
N ARG A 289 22.66 3.30 -23.23
CA ARG A 289 23.96 3.05 -22.61
C ARG A 289 25.04 2.96 -23.68
N GLU A 290 26.30 2.91 -23.24
CA GLU A 290 27.48 2.75 -24.12
C GLU A 290 27.42 1.49 -25.00
N ASP A 291 26.78 0.42 -24.51
CA ASP A 291 26.58 -0.84 -25.25
C ASP A 291 25.43 -0.75 -26.29
N GLY A 292 24.83 0.43 -26.45
CA GLY A 292 23.71 0.65 -27.37
C GLY A 292 22.34 0.21 -26.83
N ALA A 293 22.28 -0.36 -25.62
CA ALA A 293 21.01 -0.80 -25.04
C ALA A 293 20.15 0.40 -24.64
N VAL A 294 18.89 0.43 -25.08
CA VAL A 294 17.90 1.44 -24.69
C VAL A 294 17.53 1.21 -23.22
N VAL A 295 17.77 2.22 -22.37
CA VAL A 295 17.46 2.21 -20.94
C VAL A 295 16.16 2.93 -20.61
N GLY A 296 15.67 3.77 -21.53
CA GLY A 296 14.45 4.53 -21.38
C GLY A 296 14.27 5.58 -22.45
N GLY A 297 13.30 6.45 -22.26
CA GLY A 297 13.02 7.52 -23.18
C GLY A 297 11.70 8.20 -22.89
N TRP A 298 11.29 9.05 -23.80
CA TRP A 298 9.98 9.68 -23.80
C TRP A 298 9.41 9.79 -25.20
N ARG A 299 8.09 9.84 -25.27
CA ARG A 299 7.34 9.98 -26.51
C ARG A 299 6.08 10.83 -26.30
N TRP A 300 5.89 11.83 -27.16
CA TRP A 300 4.61 12.52 -27.25
C TRP A 300 3.60 11.68 -28.05
N LEU A 301 2.47 11.35 -27.41
CA LEU A 301 1.36 10.63 -28.04
C LEU A 301 0.31 11.59 -28.57
N ALA A 302 0.13 12.73 -27.90
CA ALA A 302 -0.76 13.83 -28.26
C ALA A 302 -0.13 15.15 -27.77
N PRO A 303 -0.67 16.32 -28.15
CA PRO A 303 -0.13 17.61 -27.72
C PRO A 303 0.01 17.76 -26.20
N ASP A 304 -0.88 17.12 -25.42
CA ASP A 304 -0.94 17.13 -23.96
C ASP A 304 -0.57 15.79 -23.31
N GLN A 305 -0.25 14.74 -24.08
CA GLN A 305 0.02 13.40 -23.54
C GLN A 305 1.48 12.99 -23.74
N LEU A 306 2.18 12.87 -22.64
CA LEU A 306 3.57 12.44 -22.59
C LEU A 306 3.68 11.02 -22.03
N LEU A 307 4.34 10.15 -22.74
CA LEU A 307 4.76 8.82 -22.29
C LEU A 307 6.24 8.87 -21.92
N LEU A 308 6.55 8.63 -20.64
CA LEU A 308 7.89 8.36 -20.14
C LEU A 308 8.04 6.85 -19.96
N PHE A 309 9.19 6.28 -20.27
CA PHE A 309 9.42 4.85 -20.08
C PHE A 309 10.85 4.54 -19.67
N LEU A 310 10.99 3.47 -18.88
CA LEU A 310 12.26 2.83 -18.52
C LEU A 310 12.27 1.42 -19.12
N GLY A 311 13.39 1.07 -19.77
CA GLY A 311 13.50 -0.13 -20.62
C GLY A 311 13.31 0.18 -22.09
N PRO A 312 13.04 -0.83 -22.93
CA PRO A 312 12.85 -0.66 -24.36
C PRO A 312 11.62 0.19 -24.70
N SER A 313 11.65 0.85 -25.86
CA SER A 313 10.52 1.64 -26.33
C SER A 313 9.25 0.78 -26.47
N PRO A 314 8.12 1.17 -25.86
CA PRO A 314 6.88 0.42 -25.94
C PRO A 314 6.36 0.33 -27.39
N VAL A 315 5.98 -0.87 -27.80
CA VAL A 315 5.35 -1.13 -29.12
C VAL A 315 3.96 -0.53 -29.17
N GLN A 316 3.20 -0.70 -28.09
CA GLN A 316 1.85 -0.15 -27.95
C GLN A 316 1.83 0.90 -26.84
N ALA A 317 1.24 2.04 -27.13
CA ALA A 317 1.06 3.09 -26.14
C ALA A 317 -0.11 2.70 -25.19
N PRO A 318 0.08 2.89 -23.88
CA PRO A 318 -1.01 2.72 -22.93
C PRO A 318 -2.11 3.75 -23.18
N THR A 319 -3.34 3.42 -22.79
CA THR A 319 -4.47 4.35 -22.84
C THR A 319 -4.62 5.06 -21.50
N LEU A 320 -4.80 6.37 -21.54
CA LEU A 320 -5.07 7.14 -20.33
C LEU A 320 -6.56 7.04 -19.99
N GLN A 321 -6.89 6.19 -19.04
CA GLN A 321 -8.25 6.03 -18.52
C GLN A 321 -8.23 6.19 -16.99
N PRO A 322 -8.40 7.42 -16.49
CA PRO A 322 -8.51 7.62 -15.05
C PRO A 322 -9.75 6.88 -14.50
N PRO A 323 -9.68 6.34 -13.28
CA PRO A 323 -10.82 5.63 -12.70
C PRO A 323 -12.00 6.57 -12.49
N ALA A 324 -13.21 6.14 -12.90
CA ALA A 324 -14.40 6.98 -12.83
C ALA A 324 -14.93 7.18 -11.39
N ALA A 325 -14.75 6.18 -10.53
CA ALA A 325 -15.33 6.14 -9.18
C ALA A 325 -14.28 6.34 -8.05
N ALA A 326 -13.02 6.53 -8.39
CA ALA A 326 -11.93 6.66 -7.44
C ALA A 326 -10.94 7.74 -7.91
N ASP A 327 -10.13 8.27 -7.00
CA ASP A 327 -9.04 9.19 -7.35
C ASP A 327 -7.83 8.43 -7.90
N TRP A 328 -7.67 7.18 -7.43
CA TRP A 328 -6.66 6.27 -7.94
C TRP A 328 -7.10 4.80 -7.82
N GLN A 329 -6.53 3.96 -8.66
CA GLN A 329 -6.74 2.51 -8.70
C GLN A 329 -5.42 1.80 -8.96
N LEU A 330 -5.11 0.81 -8.13
CA LEU A 330 -4.00 -0.11 -8.29
C LEU A 330 -4.52 -1.49 -8.65
N LEU A 331 -3.99 -2.05 -9.72
CA LEU A 331 -4.22 -3.41 -10.19
C LEU A 331 -2.89 -4.15 -10.15
N VAL A 332 -2.86 -5.29 -9.51
CA VAL A 332 -1.64 -6.12 -9.41
C VAL A 332 -1.99 -7.56 -9.75
N GLN A 333 -1.11 -8.21 -10.48
CA GLN A 333 -1.12 -9.65 -10.68
C GLN A 333 0.06 -10.28 -9.93
N PRO A 334 -0.12 -10.69 -8.66
CA PRO A 334 0.99 -11.09 -7.79
C PRO A 334 1.81 -12.24 -8.37
N ARG A 335 1.17 -13.23 -9.00
CA ARG A 335 1.89 -14.35 -9.63
C ARG A 335 2.82 -13.92 -10.75
N GLN A 336 2.42 -12.93 -11.55
CA GLN A 336 3.28 -12.39 -12.61
C GLN A 336 4.46 -11.61 -12.01
N LEU A 337 4.23 -10.83 -10.95
CA LEU A 337 5.30 -10.13 -10.25
C LEU A 337 6.28 -11.11 -9.57
N GLU A 338 5.79 -12.23 -9.04
CA GLU A 338 6.63 -13.28 -8.47
C GLU A 338 7.50 -13.95 -9.56
N ALA A 339 6.92 -14.27 -10.71
CA ALA A 339 7.67 -14.81 -11.86
C ALA A 339 8.77 -13.83 -12.34
N LEU A 340 8.53 -12.53 -12.25
CA LEU A 340 9.52 -11.49 -12.54
C LEU A 340 10.52 -11.23 -11.39
N GLN A 341 10.34 -11.89 -10.24
CA GLN A 341 11.11 -11.68 -9.01
C GLN A 341 11.04 -10.23 -8.48
N LEU A 342 9.91 -9.59 -8.65
CA LEU A 342 9.66 -8.21 -8.22
C LEU A 342 8.81 -8.13 -6.94
N LEU A 343 8.32 -9.27 -6.42
CA LEU A 343 7.62 -9.29 -5.13
C LEU A 343 8.59 -9.28 -3.95
N PRO A 344 8.32 -8.48 -2.91
CA PRO A 344 9.07 -8.55 -1.67
C PRO A 344 9.00 -9.95 -1.05
N PRO A 345 10.11 -10.49 -0.53
CA PRO A 345 10.14 -11.87 0.01
C PRO A 345 9.24 -12.04 1.24
N GLY A 346 9.04 -11.00 2.03
CA GLY A 346 8.25 -11.01 3.28
C GLY A 346 6.72 -10.99 3.11
N LEU A 347 6.20 -10.92 1.89
CA LEU A 347 4.73 -10.91 1.69
C LEU A 347 4.09 -12.24 2.09
N PRO A 348 2.87 -12.19 2.71
CA PRO A 348 2.11 -13.39 3.06
C PRO A 348 1.85 -14.28 1.84
N LEU A 349 1.88 -15.60 2.04
CA LEU A 349 1.65 -16.58 0.96
C LEU A 349 0.29 -16.39 0.27
N VAL A 350 -0.73 -15.94 1.00
CA VAL A 350 -2.05 -15.65 0.44
C VAL A 350 -1.97 -14.55 -0.64
N VAL A 351 -1.17 -13.52 -0.42
CA VAL A 351 -0.95 -12.46 -1.41
C VAL A 351 -0.15 -12.96 -2.60
N LYS A 352 0.94 -13.71 -2.37
CA LYS A 352 1.78 -14.27 -3.44
C LYS A 352 1.00 -15.21 -4.37
N ARG A 353 0.10 -16.01 -3.80
CA ARG A 353 -0.74 -16.97 -4.54
C ARG A 353 -1.97 -16.37 -5.18
N ALA A 354 -2.32 -15.14 -4.85
CA ALA A 354 -3.45 -14.47 -5.45
C ALA A 354 -3.29 -14.32 -6.96
N SER A 355 -4.38 -14.50 -7.68
CA SER A 355 -4.42 -14.23 -9.13
C SER A 355 -4.44 -12.74 -9.39
N GLN A 356 -5.12 -11.98 -8.54
CA GLN A 356 -5.31 -10.56 -8.72
C GLN A 356 -5.52 -9.84 -7.39
N LEU A 357 -4.99 -8.63 -7.31
CA LEU A 357 -5.23 -7.63 -6.27
C LEU A 357 -5.75 -6.36 -6.93
N VAL A 358 -6.88 -5.87 -6.45
CA VAL A 358 -7.42 -4.55 -6.81
C VAL A 358 -7.48 -3.71 -5.55
N LEU A 359 -6.97 -2.48 -5.61
CA LEU A 359 -7.07 -1.50 -4.54
C LEU A 359 -7.48 -0.16 -5.13
N GLN A 360 -8.43 0.52 -4.51
CA GLN A 360 -8.92 1.84 -4.90
C GLN A 360 -8.93 2.78 -3.72
N GLY A 361 -8.68 4.05 -4.00
CA GLY A 361 -8.77 5.10 -3.01
C GLY A 361 -9.47 6.34 -3.52
N ARG A 362 -10.21 7.01 -2.62
CA ARG A 362 -10.91 8.26 -2.89
C ARG A 362 -10.77 9.21 -1.69
N GLY A 363 -10.42 10.45 -1.96
CA GLY A 363 -10.29 11.51 -0.96
C GLY A 363 -8.88 12.07 -0.86
N SER A 364 -8.75 13.29 -0.39
CA SER A 364 -7.47 14.02 -0.31
C SER A 364 -6.96 14.24 1.12
N GLY A 365 -7.80 14.18 2.12
CA GLY A 365 -7.43 14.34 3.54
C GLY A 365 -7.65 13.06 4.34
N SER A 366 -8.86 12.52 4.29
CA SER A 366 -9.17 11.15 4.68
C SER A 366 -9.49 10.38 3.41
N THR A 367 -8.83 9.26 3.20
CA THR A 367 -8.97 8.44 1.99
C THR A 367 -9.86 7.25 2.29
N ALA A 368 -11.01 7.15 1.62
CA ALA A 368 -11.76 5.92 1.59
C ALA A 368 -10.99 4.89 0.75
N LEU A 369 -10.87 3.68 1.28
CA LEU A 369 -10.18 2.58 0.66
C LEU A 369 -11.14 1.42 0.42
N ALA A 370 -11.07 0.81 -0.75
CA ALA A 370 -11.75 -0.44 -1.05
C ALA A 370 -10.85 -1.34 -1.90
N GLY A 371 -10.99 -2.65 -1.71
CA GLY A 371 -10.17 -3.56 -2.49
C GLY A 371 -10.67 -4.98 -2.47
N ARG A 372 -10.01 -5.79 -3.31
CA ARG A 372 -10.31 -7.20 -3.50
C ARG A 372 -9.04 -7.98 -3.82
N LEU A 373 -8.87 -9.12 -3.19
CA LEU A 373 -7.83 -10.11 -3.48
C LEU A 373 -8.50 -11.40 -3.95
N GLU A 374 -8.21 -11.83 -5.15
CA GLU A 374 -8.72 -13.09 -5.71
C GLU A 374 -7.72 -14.23 -5.47
N LEU A 375 -8.23 -15.33 -4.89
CA LEU A 375 -7.42 -16.47 -4.43
C LEU A 375 -7.46 -17.68 -5.38
N ARG A 376 -7.80 -17.49 -6.65
CA ARG A 376 -7.91 -18.59 -7.64
C ARG A 376 -6.55 -18.94 -8.25
#